data_43125dd4eebc73790f8c85d6c06bbe5c
#
_entry.id   43125dd4eebc73790f8c85d6c06bbe5c
#
_cell.length_a   1.000
_cell.length_b   1.000
_cell.length_c   1.000
_cell.angle_alpha   90.00
_cell.angle_beta   90.00
_cell.angle_gamma   90.00
#
_symmetry.space_group_name_H-M   'P 1'
#
loop_
_entity.id
_entity.type
_entity.pdbx_description
1 polymer ?
#
loop_
_entity_poly.entity_id
_entity_poly.type
_entity_poly.pdbx_seq_one_letter_code
_entity_poly.pdbx_strand_id
1 'polypeptide(L)'
;MDNITKSKLVITLGVIMSATAAYFSISGLVQIFINNVIPIIIMGVCLEIAKLISINWLYLQWNNYKVIMKSYFLIAITGIMMITSLGVYGFLSNSSANINNDIQQSNINQEYNNKQILYYQSIINSAIKQRNQLDDTIDTLIKYDRIRGPQGAINTRNNQKVERDNLNNVINQSNNDIHTINNIIHNEQSKNQDNLNEVGPIISIAKLFNINDYNNSLNILIILIIFVFDPLALLLTLSGTIILKKEYDNRNNDDIIGATRDNIIHNIIEIEDNNIDNSIDN
;
A
#
# COMPACT_ATOMS: atom_id res chain seq x y z
N MET A 1 -22.01 -22.42 20.50
CA MET A 1 -20.95 -21.47 20.87
C MET A 1 -21.59 -20.42 21.77
N ASP A 2 -21.16 -20.37 23.04
CA ASP A 2 -21.75 -19.49 24.03
C ASP A 2 -21.60 -18.02 23.65
N ASN A 3 -22.52 -17.15 24.10
CA ASN A 3 -22.49 -15.73 23.84
C ASN A 3 -21.19 -15.07 24.32
N ILE A 4 -20.63 -15.55 25.42
CA ILE A 4 -19.31 -15.10 25.94
C ILE A 4 -18.20 -15.42 24.96
N THR A 5 -18.17 -16.61 24.37
CA THR A 5 -17.15 -17.00 23.40
C THR A 5 -17.25 -16.15 22.13
N LYS A 6 -18.47 -15.88 21.63
CA LYS A 6 -18.71 -14.97 20.50
C LYS A 6 -18.24 -13.54 20.81
N SER A 7 -18.55 -13.02 21.99
CA SER A 7 -18.12 -11.69 22.41
C SER A 7 -16.60 -11.56 22.50
N LYS A 8 -15.93 -12.54 23.12
CA LYS A 8 -14.47 -12.58 23.18
C LYS A 8 -13.85 -12.61 21.79
N LEU A 9 -14.41 -13.37 20.84
CA LEU A 9 -13.94 -13.44 19.47
C LEU A 9 -14.09 -12.08 18.76
N VAL A 10 -15.24 -11.41 18.90
CA VAL A 10 -15.46 -10.08 18.31
C VAL A 10 -14.51 -9.04 18.87
N ILE A 11 -14.27 -9.04 20.18
CA ILE A 11 -13.29 -8.15 20.83
C ILE A 11 -11.89 -8.42 20.30
N THR A 12 -11.49 -9.69 20.23
CA THR A 12 -10.15 -10.07 19.71
C THR A 12 -9.94 -9.60 18.28
N LEU A 13 -10.93 -9.79 17.40
CA LEU A 13 -10.88 -9.29 16.04
C LEU A 13 -10.79 -7.76 15.98
N GLY A 14 -11.57 -7.06 16.80
CA GLY A 14 -11.52 -5.60 16.90
C GLY A 14 -10.16 -5.09 17.36
N VAL A 15 -9.55 -5.75 18.34
CA VAL A 15 -8.20 -5.42 18.84
C VAL A 15 -7.14 -5.67 17.76
N ILE A 16 -7.21 -6.79 17.04
CA ILE A 16 -6.28 -7.09 15.92
C ILE A 16 -6.41 -6.03 14.84
N MET A 17 -7.63 -5.67 14.44
CA MET A 17 -7.85 -4.60 13.45
C MET A 17 -7.31 -3.26 13.94
N SER A 18 -7.55 -2.90 15.20
CA SER A 18 -7.02 -1.67 15.81
C SER A 18 -5.51 -1.68 15.86
N ALA A 19 -4.87 -2.80 16.19
CA ALA A 19 -3.41 -2.93 16.19
C ALA A 19 -2.82 -2.77 14.78
N THR A 20 -3.48 -3.31 13.76
CA THR A 20 -3.08 -3.15 12.36
C THR A 20 -3.23 -1.69 11.93
N ALA A 21 -4.35 -1.04 12.25
CA ALA A 21 -4.57 0.38 11.96
C ALA A 21 -3.52 1.26 12.68
N ALA A 22 -3.21 0.95 13.94
CA ALA A 22 -2.16 1.62 14.71
C ALA A 22 -0.79 1.52 14.03
N TYR A 23 -0.42 0.33 13.57
CA TYR A 23 0.84 0.13 12.85
C TYR A 23 0.95 1.04 11.61
N PHE A 24 -0.07 1.06 10.77
CA PHE A 24 -0.08 1.92 9.57
C PHE A 24 -0.08 3.40 9.91
N SER A 25 -0.90 3.80 10.88
CA SER A 25 -1.00 5.18 11.35
C SER A 25 0.33 5.70 11.90
N ILE A 26 0.96 4.95 12.81
CA ILE A 26 2.23 5.32 13.43
C ILE A 26 3.35 5.34 12.38
N SER A 27 3.42 4.32 11.52
CA SER A 27 4.42 4.24 10.45
C SER A 27 4.32 5.43 9.49
N GLY A 28 3.10 5.86 9.16
CA GLY A 28 2.88 7.04 8.31
C GLY A 28 3.24 8.34 9.00
N LEU A 29 2.89 8.52 10.27
CA LEU A 29 3.29 9.70 11.04
C LEU A 29 4.82 9.80 11.17
N VAL A 30 5.51 8.69 11.39
CA VAL A 30 6.99 8.62 11.42
C VAL A 30 7.59 9.07 10.08
N GLN A 31 6.99 8.69 8.96
CA GLN A 31 7.46 9.11 7.62
C GLN A 31 7.27 10.61 7.39
N ILE A 32 6.24 11.23 7.97
CA ILE A 32 6.02 12.68 7.89
C ILE A 32 7.03 13.44 8.78
N PHE A 33 7.38 12.89 9.94
CA PHE A 33 8.22 13.55 10.95
C PHE A 33 9.57 12.83 11.16
N ILE A 34 10.34 12.67 10.09
CA ILE A 34 11.56 11.85 10.01
C ILE A 34 12.57 12.15 11.13
N ASN A 35 12.67 13.40 11.60
CA ASN A 35 13.67 13.81 12.59
C ASN A 35 13.31 13.46 14.05
N ASN A 36 12.08 13.00 14.31
CA ASN A 36 11.58 12.77 15.68
C ASN A 36 10.84 11.42 15.81
N VAL A 37 11.47 10.35 15.36
CA VAL A 37 10.85 9.01 15.26
C VAL A 37 10.31 8.51 16.60
N ILE A 38 11.13 8.51 17.66
CA ILE A 38 10.73 7.95 18.96
C ILE A 38 9.56 8.72 19.60
N PRO A 39 9.58 10.05 19.70
CA PRO A 39 8.43 10.81 20.22
C PRO A 39 7.14 10.58 19.43
N ILE A 40 7.24 10.45 18.12
CA ILE A 40 6.07 10.21 17.26
C ILE A 40 5.48 8.82 17.49
N ILE A 41 6.32 7.79 17.65
CA ILE A 41 5.85 6.44 17.98
C ILE A 41 5.09 6.46 19.31
N ILE A 42 5.68 7.07 20.35
CA ILE A 42 5.05 7.16 21.68
C ILE A 42 3.71 7.90 21.58
N MET A 43 3.68 9.04 20.90
CA MET A 43 2.47 9.81 20.70
C MET A 43 1.40 9.01 19.95
N GLY A 44 1.76 8.34 18.86
CA GLY A 44 0.85 7.53 18.06
C GLY A 44 0.24 6.37 18.86
N VAL A 45 1.06 5.65 19.63
CA VAL A 45 0.57 4.59 20.54
C VAL A 45 -0.40 5.14 21.57
N CYS A 46 -0.08 6.29 22.18
CA CYS A 46 -0.98 6.92 23.15
C CYS A 46 -2.31 7.34 22.51
N LEU A 47 -2.30 7.88 21.29
CA LEU A 47 -3.53 8.27 20.58
C LEU A 47 -4.42 7.06 20.27
N GLU A 48 -3.84 5.94 19.82
CA GLU A 48 -4.59 4.72 19.52
C GLU A 48 -5.22 4.11 20.78
N ILE A 49 -4.48 4.05 21.87
CA ILE A 49 -5.00 3.57 23.16
C ILE A 49 -6.10 4.52 23.68
N ALA A 50 -5.87 5.84 23.62
CA ALA A 50 -6.84 6.83 24.04
C ALA A 50 -8.15 6.73 23.25
N LYS A 51 -8.08 6.49 21.92
CA LYS A 51 -9.23 6.29 21.05
C LYS A 51 -10.10 5.12 21.53
N LEU A 52 -9.50 3.96 21.77
CA LEU A 52 -10.21 2.76 22.23
C LEU A 52 -10.83 2.94 23.62
N ILE A 53 -10.07 3.52 24.55
CA ILE A 53 -10.56 3.76 25.92
C ILE A 53 -11.69 4.78 25.91
N SER A 54 -11.52 5.89 25.18
CA SER A 54 -12.50 6.98 25.16
C SER A 54 -13.85 6.55 24.62
N ILE A 55 -13.90 5.73 23.56
CA ILE A 55 -15.17 5.28 23.00
C ILE A 55 -15.88 4.30 23.92
N ASN A 56 -15.14 3.36 24.54
CA ASN A 56 -15.71 2.42 25.51
C ASN A 56 -16.21 3.14 26.77
N TRP A 57 -15.43 4.12 27.26
CA TRP A 57 -15.81 4.92 28.42
C TRP A 57 -17.06 5.77 28.15
N LEU A 58 -17.11 6.44 27.01
CA LEU A 58 -18.26 7.25 26.58
C LEU A 58 -19.53 6.41 26.51
N TYR A 59 -19.43 5.18 25.96
CA TYR A 59 -20.56 4.26 25.88
C TYR A 59 -21.05 3.82 27.27
N LEU A 60 -20.14 3.39 28.14
CA LEU A 60 -20.49 2.92 29.48
C LEU A 60 -21.15 4.00 30.35
N GLN A 61 -20.74 5.25 30.18
CA GLN A 61 -21.22 6.38 30.95
C GLN A 61 -22.24 7.25 30.20
N TRP A 62 -22.76 6.74 29.07
CA TRP A 62 -23.66 7.51 28.18
C TRP A 62 -24.83 8.15 28.92
N ASN A 63 -25.51 7.41 29.82
CA ASN A 63 -26.67 7.91 30.55
C ASN A 63 -26.31 8.90 31.68
N ASN A 64 -25.07 8.82 32.18
CA ASN A 64 -24.63 9.64 33.31
C ASN A 64 -24.07 11.01 32.89
N TYR A 65 -23.65 11.16 31.62
CA TYR A 65 -23.07 12.42 31.14
C TYR A 65 -24.11 13.39 30.63
N LYS A 66 -23.89 14.69 30.93
CA LYS A 66 -24.63 15.79 30.31
C LYS A 66 -24.28 15.90 28.81
N VAL A 67 -25.20 16.46 28.02
CA VAL A 67 -25.07 16.60 26.55
C VAL A 67 -23.73 17.28 26.15
N ILE A 68 -23.33 18.31 26.89
CA ILE A 68 -22.06 19.03 26.62
C ILE A 68 -20.86 18.11 26.72
N MET A 69 -20.83 17.23 27.74
CA MET A 69 -19.72 16.28 27.94
C MET A 69 -19.69 15.23 26.82
N LYS A 70 -20.86 14.72 26.41
CA LYS A 70 -20.99 13.78 25.28
C LYS A 70 -20.46 14.39 24.00
N SER A 71 -20.86 15.65 23.70
CA SER A 71 -20.41 16.35 22.51
C SER A 71 -18.88 16.57 22.52
N TYR A 72 -18.31 16.94 23.68
CA TYR A 72 -16.87 17.09 23.82
C TYR A 72 -16.11 15.79 23.51
N PHE A 73 -16.55 14.66 24.10
CA PHE A 73 -15.92 13.36 23.83
C PHE A 73 -16.05 12.94 22.37
N LEU A 74 -17.21 13.15 21.74
CA LEU A 74 -17.42 12.84 20.32
C LEU A 74 -16.47 13.66 19.42
N ILE A 75 -16.36 14.96 19.68
CA ILE A 75 -15.46 15.83 18.91
C ILE A 75 -14.00 15.40 19.13
N ALA A 76 -13.60 15.09 20.37
CA ALA A 76 -12.25 14.65 20.68
C ALA A 76 -11.91 13.31 19.98
N ILE A 77 -12.79 12.32 20.04
CA ILE A 77 -12.61 11.02 19.38
C ILE A 77 -12.51 11.21 17.85
N THR A 78 -13.40 12.02 17.26
CA THR A 78 -13.35 12.34 15.83
C THR A 78 -12.04 13.04 15.45
N GLY A 79 -11.56 13.96 16.26
CA GLY A 79 -10.27 14.61 16.06
C GLY A 79 -9.08 13.63 16.11
N ILE A 80 -9.07 12.73 17.08
CA ILE A 80 -8.05 11.67 17.15
C ILE A 80 -8.13 10.75 15.91
N MET A 81 -9.34 10.35 15.50
CA MET A 81 -9.53 9.54 14.28
C MET A 81 -8.99 10.25 13.03
N MET A 82 -9.23 11.55 12.88
CA MET A 82 -8.67 12.30 11.75
C MET A 82 -7.14 12.31 11.75
N ILE A 83 -6.51 12.51 12.91
CA ILE A 83 -5.04 12.51 13.02
C ILE A 83 -4.47 11.12 12.68
N THR A 84 -5.06 10.06 13.23
CA THR A 84 -4.60 8.68 12.94
C THR A 84 -4.86 8.30 11.49
N SER A 85 -5.96 8.73 10.91
CA SER A 85 -6.28 8.54 9.49
C SER A 85 -5.29 9.23 8.55
N LEU A 86 -4.81 10.45 8.89
CA LEU A 86 -3.74 11.13 8.16
C LEU A 86 -2.43 10.32 8.18
N GLY A 87 -2.13 9.65 9.29
CA GLY A 87 -0.99 8.73 9.38
C GLY A 87 -1.12 7.55 8.41
N VAL A 88 -2.28 6.87 8.42
CA VAL A 88 -2.54 5.76 7.48
C VAL A 88 -2.47 6.22 6.03
N TYR A 89 -3.07 7.38 5.73
CA TYR A 89 -2.99 7.99 4.40
C TYR A 89 -1.54 8.23 3.99
N GLY A 90 -0.73 8.84 4.85
CA GLY A 90 0.68 9.11 4.60
C GLY A 90 1.47 7.84 4.29
N PHE A 91 1.25 6.77 5.06
CA PHE A 91 1.91 5.48 4.84
C PHE A 91 1.55 4.86 3.49
N LEU A 92 0.27 4.74 3.19
CA LEU A 92 -0.22 4.11 1.96
C LEU A 92 0.11 4.95 0.73
N SER A 93 -0.03 6.27 0.81
CA SER A 93 0.30 7.20 -0.27
C SER A 93 1.80 7.18 -0.60
N ASN A 94 2.67 7.17 0.42
CA ASN A 94 4.11 7.12 0.19
C ASN A 94 4.56 5.78 -0.41
N SER A 95 3.98 4.67 0.04
CA SER A 95 4.26 3.34 -0.52
C SER A 95 3.92 3.27 -2.02
N SER A 96 2.83 3.92 -2.40
CA SER A 96 2.37 3.95 -3.79
C SER A 96 3.09 5.01 -4.65
N ALA A 97 3.52 6.12 -4.06
CA ALA A 97 4.31 7.13 -4.75
C ALA A 97 5.66 6.58 -5.23
N ASN A 98 6.28 5.68 -4.48
CA ASN A 98 7.52 5.02 -4.89
C ASN A 98 7.33 4.23 -6.20
N ILE A 99 6.26 3.43 -6.30
CA ILE A 99 5.95 2.67 -7.52
C ILE A 99 5.71 3.61 -8.71
N ASN A 100 4.97 4.70 -8.50
CA ASN A 100 4.70 5.69 -9.55
C ASN A 100 5.98 6.41 -9.99
N ASN A 101 6.87 6.75 -9.07
CA ASN A 101 8.17 7.35 -9.37
C ASN A 101 9.04 6.39 -10.20
N ASP A 102 9.07 5.10 -9.87
CA ASP A 102 9.80 4.09 -10.61
C ASP A 102 9.28 3.95 -12.05
N ILE A 103 7.96 3.97 -12.24
CA ILE A 103 7.33 3.95 -13.57
C ILE A 103 7.68 5.21 -14.37
N GLN A 104 7.61 6.40 -13.75
CA GLN A 104 7.96 7.66 -14.42
C GLN A 104 9.45 7.70 -14.80
N GLN A 105 10.33 7.30 -13.90
CA GLN A 105 11.77 7.25 -14.17
C GLN A 105 12.08 6.30 -15.32
N SER A 106 11.42 5.15 -15.38
CA SER A 106 11.59 4.21 -16.48
C SER A 106 11.09 4.77 -17.81
N ASN A 107 10.00 5.54 -17.84
CA ASN A 107 9.54 6.21 -19.06
C ASN A 107 10.55 7.27 -19.55
N ILE A 108 11.14 8.04 -18.64
CA ILE A 108 12.20 9.01 -18.96
C ILE A 108 13.42 8.30 -19.53
N ASN A 109 13.86 7.22 -18.90
CA ASN A 109 14.98 6.41 -19.36
C ASN A 109 14.71 5.83 -20.76
N GLN A 110 13.50 5.35 -21.01
CA GLN A 110 13.09 4.83 -22.33
C GLN A 110 13.19 5.92 -23.42
N GLU A 111 12.71 7.13 -23.13
CA GLU A 111 12.82 8.25 -24.07
C GLU A 111 14.29 8.61 -24.36
N TYR A 112 15.11 8.65 -23.33
CA TYR A 112 16.56 8.89 -23.46
C TYR A 112 17.24 7.79 -24.29
N ASN A 113 16.97 6.53 -23.99
CA ASN A 113 17.51 5.39 -24.70
C ASN A 113 17.10 5.38 -26.19
N ASN A 114 15.85 5.71 -26.49
CA ASN A 114 15.36 5.85 -27.87
C ASN A 114 16.09 6.97 -28.62
N LYS A 115 16.37 8.10 -28.00
CA LYS A 115 17.17 9.18 -28.59
C LYS A 115 18.59 8.72 -28.88
N GLN A 116 19.20 7.93 -28.00
CA GLN A 116 20.52 7.35 -28.26
C GLN A 116 20.53 6.38 -29.45
N ILE A 117 19.51 5.52 -29.57
CA ILE A 117 19.36 4.64 -30.73
C ILE A 117 19.30 5.44 -32.03
N LEU A 118 18.50 6.51 -32.09
CA LEU A 118 18.42 7.39 -33.24
C LEU A 118 19.77 8.05 -33.56
N TYR A 119 20.52 8.45 -32.55
CA TYR A 119 21.87 8.99 -32.72
C TYR A 119 22.83 7.97 -33.36
N TYR A 120 22.90 6.75 -32.83
CA TYR A 120 23.75 5.70 -33.41
C TYR A 120 23.28 5.28 -34.81
N GLN A 121 21.98 5.24 -35.08
CA GLN A 121 21.47 5.02 -36.42
C GLN A 121 21.91 6.11 -37.41
N SER A 122 21.98 7.38 -36.97
CA SER A 122 22.48 8.48 -37.82
C SER A 122 23.96 8.31 -38.13
N ILE A 123 24.78 7.84 -37.18
CA ILE A 123 26.22 7.53 -37.37
C ILE A 123 26.34 6.39 -38.39
N ILE A 124 25.59 5.31 -38.23
CA ILE A 124 25.60 4.17 -39.17
C ILE A 124 25.24 4.64 -40.58
N ASN A 125 24.18 5.41 -40.73
CA ASN A 125 23.74 5.93 -42.02
C ASN A 125 24.81 6.82 -42.70
N SER A 126 25.49 7.66 -41.87
CA SER A 126 26.57 8.50 -42.36
C SER A 126 27.78 7.66 -42.80
N ALA A 127 28.16 6.66 -42.04
CA ALA A 127 29.25 5.75 -42.37
C ALA A 127 28.95 4.91 -43.63
N ILE A 128 27.73 4.41 -43.77
CA ILE A 128 27.25 3.70 -44.96
C ILE A 128 27.30 4.62 -46.18
N LYS A 129 26.86 5.88 -46.05
CA LYS A 129 26.90 6.85 -47.16
C LYS A 129 28.33 7.13 -47.62
N GLN A 130 29.25 7.31 -46.67
CA GLN A 130 30.68 7.50 -47.00
C GLN A 130 31.25 6.25 -47.68
N ARG A 131 30.96 5.06 -47.19
CA ARG A 131 31.40 3.81 -47.80
C ARG A 131 30.90 3.65 -49.23
N ASN A 132 29.60 3.99 -49.46
CA ASN A 132 29.02 3.95 -50.82
C ASN A 132 29.69 4.95 -51.77
N GLN A 133 30.10 6.14 -51.31
CA GLN A 133 30.86 7.10 -52.12
C GLN A 133 32.21 6.53 -52.50
N LEU A 134 32.90 5.79 -51.61
CA LEU A 134 34.15 5.09 -51.94
C LEU A 134 33.91 3.98 -52.96
N ASP A 135 32.80 3.26 -52.89
CA ASP A 135 32.39 2.24 -53.89
C ASP A 135 32.06 2.86 -55.23
N ASP A 136 31.26 3.94 -55.26
CA ASP A 136 30.93 4.68 -56.49
C ASP A 136 32.19 5.17 -57.24
N THR A 137 33.24 5.59 -56.50
CA THR A 137 34.53 5.99 -57.07
C THR A 137 35.20 4.82 -57.78
N ILE A 138 35.19 3.63 -57.17
CA ILE A 138 35.76 2.42 -57.76
C ILE A 138 34.97 1.99 -59.01
N ASP A 139 33.64 1.98 -58.92
CA ASP A 139 32.74 1.61 -59.99
C ASP A 139 32.88 2.56 -61.18
N THR A 140 33.07 3.86 -60.96
CA THR A 140 33.36 4.85 -61.97
C THR A 140 34.69 4.56 -62.69
N LEU A 141 35.73 4.22 -61.98
CA LEU A 141 37.02 3.85 -62.55
C LEU A 141 36.94 2.58 -63.42
N ILE A 142 36.16 1.57 -62.99
CA ILE A 142 35.92 0.34 -63.71
C ILE A 142 35.13 0.63 -65.01
N LYS A 143 34.09 1.46 -64.90
CA LYS A 143 33.26 1.86 -66.07
C LYS A 143 34.04 2.51 -67.16
N TYR A 144 35.11 3.28 -66.85
CA TYR A 144 35.99 3.92 -67.81
C TYR A 144 37.24 3.05 -68.15
N ASP A 145 37.20 1.75 -67.89
CA ASP A 145 38.26 0.77 -68.10
C ASP A 145 39.62 1.13 -67.47
N ARG A 146 39.56 1.94 -66.39
CA ARG A 146 40.74 2.34 -65.62
C ARG A 146 40.98 1.35 -64.47
N ILE A 147 41.28 0.09 -64.80
CA ILE A 147 41.39 -0.98 -63.82
C ILE A 147 42.78 -1.02 -63.18
N ARG A 148 43.84 -0.87 -63.98
CA ARG A 148 45.25 -1.01 -63.54
C ARG A 148 45.99 0.33 -63.60
N GLY A 149 47.15 0.40 -62.92
CA GLY A 149 47.99 1.57 -62.85
C GLY A 149 47.85 2.40 -61.59
N PRO A 150 48.66 3.45 -61.41
CA PRO A 150 48.72 4.23 -60.16
C PRO A 150 47.39 4.88 -59.76
N GLN A 151 46.55 5.22 -60.71
CA GLN A 151 45.20 5.80 -60.52
C GLN A 151 44.09 4.85 -60.95
N GLY A 152 44.38 3.54 -61.06
CA GLY A 152 43.41 2.54 -61.42
C GLY A 152 42.59 2.05 -60.24
N ALA A 153 41.45 1.37 -60.51
CA ALA A 153 40.51 0.89 -59.52
C ALA A 153 41.17 0.01 -58.45
N ILE A 154 42.10 -0.88 -58.81
CA ILE A 154 42.81 -1.78 -57.88
C ILE A 154 43.68 -0.98 -56.87
N ASN A 155 44.44 0.00 -57.34
CA ASN A 155 45.29 0.79 -56.45
C ASN A 155 44.48 1.74 -55.60
N THR A 156 43.44 2.37 -56.15
CA THR A 156 42.51 3.21 -55.37
C THR A 156 41.85 2.43 -54.26
N ARG A 157 41.35 1.20 -54.55
CA ARG A 157 40.75 0.34 -53.54
C ARG A 157 41.72 -0.04 -52.40
N ASN A 158 43.00 -0.31 -52.75
CA ASN A 158 44.04 -0.59 -51.76
C ASN A 158 44.30 0.63 -50.87
N ASN A 159 44.35 1.82 -51.44
CA ASN A 159 44.55 3.07 -50.71
C ASN A 159 43.38 3.40 -49.77
N GLN A 160 42.17 3.05 -50.19
CA GLN A 160 40.94 3.23 -49.39
C GLN A 160 40.73 2.18 -48.32
N LYS A 161 41.58 1.12 -48.26
CA LYS A 161 41.37 -0.02 -47.33
C LYS A 161 41.23 0.41 -45.90
N VAL A 162 42.11 1.26 -45.40
CA VAL A 162 42.12 1.71 -44.00
C VAL A 162 40.85 2.50 -43.68
N GLU A 163 40.40 3.37 -44.60
CA GLU A 163 39.18 4.16 -44.44
C GLU A 163 37.96 3.26 -44.39
N ARG A 164 37.88 2.27 -45.28
CA ARG A 164 36.79 1.27 -45.31
C ARG A 164 36.74 0.44 -44.04
N ASP A 165 37.90 -0.01 -43.54
CA ASP A 165 37.98 -0.77 -42.31
C ASP A 165 37.55 0.07 -41.13
N ASN A 166 37.93 1.36 -41.07
CA ASN A 166 37.45 2.30 -40.06
C ASN A 166 35.91 2.49 -40.10
N LEU A 167 35.35 2.71 -41.29
CA LEU A 167 33.89 2.87 -41.48
C LEU A 167 33.13 1.59 -41.04
N ASN A 168 33.67 0.41 -41.39
CA ASN A 168 33.07 -0.86 -40.95
C ASN A 168 33.16 -1.01 -39.42
N ASN A 169 34.26 -0.62 -38.79
CA ASN A 169 34.42 -0.65 -37.34
C ASN A 169 33.42 0.30 -36.66
N VAL A 170 33.19 1.51 -37.18
CA VAL A 170 32.21 2.45 -36.69
C VAL A 170 30.76 1.85 -36.78
N ILE A 171 30.43 1.23 -37.90
CA ILE A 171 29.14 0.59 -38.10
C ILE A 171 28.94 -0.55 -37.09
N ASN A 172 29.97 -1.42 -36.94
CA ASN A 172 29.88 -2.56 -36.01
C ASN A 172 29.77 -2.12 -34.56
N GLN A 173 30.59 -1.12 -34.17
CA GLN A 173 30.54 -0.57 -32.82
C GLN A 173 29.17 0.05 -32.51
N SER A 174 28.66 0.90 -33.45
CA SER A 174 27.33 1.53 -33.26
C SER A 174 26.20 0.50 -33.21
N ASN A 175 26.28 -0.58 -33.98
CA ASN A 175 25.30 -1.69 -33.89
C ASN A 175 25.39 -2.40 -32.53
N ASN A 176 26.58 -2.62 -31.98
CA ASN A 176 26.76 -3.21 -30.65
C ASN A 176 26.19 -2.28 -29.56
N ASP A 177 26.39 -0.97 -29.68
CA ASP A 177 25.85 0.02 -28.76
C ASP A 177 24.32 0.01 -28.79
N ILE A 178 23.71 -0.04 -29.99
CA ILE A 178 22.23 -0.19 -30.15
C ILE A 178 21.76 -1.49 -29.52
N HIS A 179 22.44 -2.60 -29.73
CA HIS A 179 22.07 -3.87 -29.12
C HIS A 179 22.11 -3.80 -27.58
N THR A 180 23.15 -3.17 -27.03
CA THR A 180 23.27 -2.96 -25.56
C THR A 180 22.11 -2.12 -25.03
N ILE A 181 21.77 -1.03 -25.70
CA ILE A 181 20.66 -0.16 -25.30
C ILE A 181 19.31 -0.92 -25.38
N ASN A 182 19.09 -1.71 -26.44
CA ASN A 182 17.88 -2.52 -26.55
C ASN A 182 17.75 -3.54 -25.41
N ASN A 183 18.84 -4.13 -24.95
CA ASN A 183 18.85 -5.02 -23.78
C ASN A 183 18.48 -4.27 -22.49
N ILE A 184 18.96 -3.04 -22.32
CA ILE A 184 18.60 -2.18 -21.19
C ILE A 184 17.10 -1.87 -21.23
N ILE A 185 16.57 -1.44 -22.38
CA ILE A 185 15.14 -1.17 -22.57
C ILE A 185 14.30 -2.40 -22.22
N HIS A 186 14.68 -3.57 -22.72
CA HIS A 186 13.95 -4.82 -22.45
C HIS A 186 13.92 -5.16 -20.95
N ASN A 187 15.05 -5.00 -20.26
CA ASN A 187 15.11 -5.25 -18.81
C ASN A 187 14.27 -4.23 -18.00
N GLU A 188 14.26 -2.96 -18.41
CA GLU A 188 13.43 -1.94 -17.80
C GLU A 188 11.94 -2.19 -18.05
N GLN A 189 11.56 -2.61 -19.24
CA GLN A 189 10.17 -2.97 -19.57
C GLN A 189 9.69 -4.17 -18.76
N SER A 190 10.52 -5.18 -18.54
CA SER A 190 10.17 -6.32 -17.69
C SER A 190 9.89 -5.89 -16.25
N LYS A 191 10.76 -5.05 -15.65
CA LYS A 191 10.52 -4.49 -14.31
C LYS A 191 9.26 -3.64 -14.23
N ASN A 192 9.00 -2.83 -15.27
CA ASN A 192 7.79 -2.02 -15.34
C ASN A 192 6.52 -2.87 -15.41
N GLN A 193 6.57 -4.00 -16.11
CA GLN A 193 5.45 -4.93 -16.20
C GLN A 193 5.09 -5.51 -14.83
N ASP A 194 6.10 -5.83 -14.02
CA ASP A 194 5.90 -6.30 -12.64
C ASP A 194 5.23 -5.20 -11.79
N ASN A 195 5.74 -3.97 -11.85
CA ASN A 195 5.14 -2.82 -11.17
C ASN A 195 3.70 -2.54 -11.64
N LEU A 196 3.42 -2.66 -12.94
CA LEU A 196 2.07 -2.48 -13.50
C LEU A 196 1.12 -3.61 -13.06
N ASN A 197 1.60 -4.83 -12.86
CA ASN A 197 0.80 -5.93 -12.34
C ASN A 197 0.39 -5.69 -10.88
N GLU A 198 1.27 -5.09 -10.07
CA GLU A 198 0.96 -4.72 -8.69
C GLU A 198 -0.11 -3.63 -8.61
N VAL A 199 -0.08 -2.66 -9.52
CA VAL A 199 -1.06 -1.56 -9.54
C VAL A 199 -2.30 -1.84 -10.39
N GLY A 200 -2.32 -2.93 -11.13
CA GLY A 200 -3.41 -3.33 -12.02
C GLY A 200 -4.81 -3.32 -11.37
N PRO A 201 -4.99 -3.86 -10.16
CA PRO A 201 -6.26 -3.79 -9.44
C PRO A 201 -6.71 -2.36 -9.17
N ILE A 202 -5.79 -1.45 -8.84
CA ILE A 202 -6.07 -0.03 -8.58
C ILE A 202 -6.56 0.66 -9.86
N ILE A 203 -5.87 0.40 -10.99
CA ILE A 203 -6.26 0.92 -12.31
C ILE A 203 -7.66 0.40 -12.71
N SER A 204 -7.98 -0.85 -12.39
CA SER A 204 -9.29 -1.44 -12.68
C SER A 204 -10.40 -0.79 -11.87
N ILE A 205 -10.16 -0.50 -10.59
CA ILE A 205 -11.09 0.25 -9.73
C ILE A 205 -11.25 1.69 -10.25
N ALA A 206 -10.16 2.34 -10.64
CA ALA A 206 -10.18 3.68 -11.23
C ALA A 206 -11.11 3.78 -12.45
N LYS A 207 -11.05 2.79 -13.34
CA LYS A 207 -11.91 2.71 -14.51
C LYS A 207 -13.40 2.59 -14.14
N LEU A 208 -13.73 1.86 -13.06
CA LEU A 208 -15.11 1.74 -12.57
C LEU A 208 -15.68 3.09 -12.11
N PHE A 209 -14.84 3.95 -11.53
CA PHE A 209 -15.22 5.29 -11.08
C PHE A 209 -15.02 6.37 -12.16
N ASN A 210 -14.65 5.98 -13.39
CA ASN A 210 -14.38 6.89 -14.51
C ASN A 210 -13.28 7.93 -14.22
N ILE A 211 -12.27 7.54 -13.42
CA ILE A 211 -11.15 8.36 -13.02
C ILE A 211 -9.98 8.01 -13.93
N ASN A 212 -9.54 8.99 -14.73
CA ASN A 212 -8.48 8.79 -15.72
C ASN A 212 -7.07 8.99 -15.17
N ASP A 213 -6.95 9.52 -13.95
CA ASP A 213 -5.67 9.77 -13.28
C ASP A 213 -5.41 8.71 -12.21
N TYR A 214 -4.28 8.00 -12.35
CA TYR A 214 -3.83 6.98 -11.41
C TYR A 214 -3.70 7.51 -9.98
N ASN A 215 -3.08 8.69 -9.80
CA ASN A 215 -2.85 9.25 -8.47
C ASN A 215 -4.17 9.59 -7.76
N ASN A 216 -5.13 10.15 -8.48
CA ASN A 216 -6.45 10.45 -7.93
C ASN A 216 -7.23 9.19 -7.57
N SER A 217 -7.12 8.15 -8.39
CA SER A 217 -7.76 6.85 -8.14
C SER A 217 -7.21 6.18 -6.89
N LEU A 218 -5.92 6.21 -6.74
CA LEU A 218 -5.22 5.66 -5.60
C LEU A 218 -5.57 6.41 -4.31
N ASN A 219 -5.59 7.74 -4.35
CA ASN A 219 -5.99 8.55 -3.21
C ASN A 219 -7.42 8.24 -2.75
N ILE A 220 -8.35 8.09 -3.69
CA ILE A 220 -9.74 7.73 -3.38
C ILE A 220 -9.83 6.34 -2.74
N LEU A 221 -9.09 5.36 -3.28
CA LEU A 221 -9.05 4.02 -2.71
C LEU A 221 -8.48 4.03 -1.28
N ILE A 222 -7.39 4.76 -1.05
CA ILE A 222 -6.79 4.91 0.28
C ILE A 222 -7.79 5.54 1.26
N ILE A 223 -8.46 6.63 0.88
CA ILE A 223 -9.48 7.28 1.71
C ILE A 223 -10.63 6.32 2.02
N LEU A 224 -11.08 5.53 1.05
CA LEU A 224 -12.14 4.55 1.24
C LEU A 224 -11.73 3.45 2.23
N ILE A 225 -10.50 2.93 2.10
CA ILE A 225 -9.96 1.94 3.05
C ILE A 225 -9.93 2.53 4.46
N ILE A 226 -9.42 3.74 4.64
CA ILE A 226 -9.34 4.41 5.94
C ILE A 226 -10.74 4.60 6.53
N PHE A 227 -11.68 5.10 5.73
CA PHE A 227 -13.04 5.39 6.16
C PHE A 227 -13.80 4.13 6.61
N VAL A 228 -13.48 2.97 6.05
CA VAL A 228 -14.08 1.69 6.45
C VAL A 228 -13.35 1.06 7.63
N PHE A 229 -12.01 1.03 7.58
CA PHE A 229 -11.19 0.22 8.48
C PHE A 229 -11.16 0.78 9.92
N ASP A 230 -10.99 2.08 10.07
CA ASP A 230 -10.83 2.73 11.38
C ASP A 230 -12.14 2.73 12.19
N PRO A 231 -13.30 3.15 11.65
CA PRO A 231 -14.57 3.03 12.37
C PRO A 231 -14.99 1.57 12.65
N LEU A 232 -14.70 0.63 11.71
CA LEU A 232 -15.05 -0.77 11.88
C LEU A 232 -14.31 -1.41 13.06
N ALA A 233 -13.03 -1.11 13.23
CA ALA A 233 -12.24 -1.58 14.37
C ALA A 233 -12.83 -1.12 15.72
N LEU A 234 -13.26 0.16 15.79
CA LEU A 234 -13.92 0.71 16.97
C LEU A 234 -15.30 0.08 17.23
N LEU A 235 -16.09 -0.11 16.18
CA LEU A 235 -17.42 -0.73 16.30
C LEU A 235 -17.33 -2.18 16.76
N LEU A 236 -16.34 -2.94 16.29
CA LEU A 236 -16.15 -4.32 16.72
C LEU A 236 -15.75 -4.40 18.21
N THR A 237 -14.80 -3.59 18.67
CA THR A 237 -14.40 -3.56 20.08
C THR A 237 -15.57 -3.15 20.97
N LEU A 238 -16.31 -2.11 20.58
CA LEU A 238 -17.48 -1.63 21.32
C LEU A 238 -18.59 -2.68 21.35
N SER A 239 -18.95 -3.27 20.21
CA SER A 239 -19.98 -4.32 20.13
C SER A 239 -19.66 -5.52 21.02
N GLY A 240 -18.41 -5.97 20.98
CA GLY A 240 -17.96 -7.06 21.83
C GLY A 240 -18.07 -6.73 23.32
N THR A 241 -17.69 -5.51 23.72
CA THR A 241 -17.80 -5.03 25.11
C THR A 241 -19.27 -4.97 25.57
N ILE A 242 -20.17 -4.51 24.70
CA ILE A 242 -21.61 -4.45 24.99
C ILE A 242 -22.17 -5.85 25.30
N ILE A 243 -21.87 -6.81 24.43
CA ILE A 243 -22.36 -8.19 24.58
C ILE A 243 -21.80 -8.82 25.86
N LEU A 244 -20.51 -8.61 26.11
CA LEU A 244 -19.85 -9.14 27.31
C LEU A 244 -20.47 -8.59 28.59
N LYS A 245 -20.71 -7.28 28.64
CA LYS A 245 -21.35 -6.62 29.79
C LYS A 245 -22.75 -7.16 30.02
N LYS A 246 -23.57 -7.26 28.97
CA LYS A 246 -24.94 -7.78 29.08
C LYS A 246 -24.96 -9.20 29.63
N GLU A 247 -24.06 -10.04 29.20
CA GLU A 247 -23.99 -11.43 29.67
C GLU A 247 -23.51 -11.51 31.13
N TYR A 248 -22.60 -10.64 31.55
CA TYR A 248 -22.16 -10.54 32.92
C TYR A 248 -23.28 -10.07 33.86
N ASP A 249 -24.02 -9.04 33.43
CA ASP A 249 -25.17 -8.52 34.19
C ASP A 249 -26.29 -9.59 34.33
N ASN A 250 -26.54 -10.38 33.29
CA ASN A 250 -27.51 -11.49 33.35
C ASN A 250 -27.08 -12.58 34.33
N ARG A 251 -25.81 -12.99 34.31
CA ARG A 251 -25.28 -13.99 35.28
C ARG A 251 -25.38 -13.53 36.72
N ASN A 252 -25.00 -12.29 37.00
CA ASN A 252 -25.13 -11.73 38.34
C ASN A 252 -26.58 -11.71 38.84
N ASN A 253 -27.51 -11.41 37.94
CA ASN A 253 -28.97 -11.44 38.28
C ASN A 253 -29.46 -12.87 38.57
N ASP A 254 -29.02 -13.86 37.76
CA ASP A 254 -29.37 -15.27 37.96
C ASP A 254 -28.77 -15.78 39.29
N ASP A 255 -27.54 -15.42 39.65
CA ASP A 255 -26.90 -15.77 40.91
C ASP A 255 -27.62 -15.15 42.13
N ILE A 256 -28.06 -13.88 42.03
CA ILE A 256 -28.84 -13.20 43.06
C ILE A 256 -30.21 -13.87 43.23
N ILE A 257 -30.86 -14.20 42.16
CA ILE A 257 -32.19 -14.89 42.18
C ILE A 257 -32.01 -16.28 42.79
N GLY A 258 -30.97 -17.02 42.42
CA GLY A 258 -30.63 -18.32 42.99
C GLY A 258 -30.42 -18.24 44.49
N ALA A 259 -29.54 -17.34 44.98
CA ALA A 259 -29.28 -17.14 46.38
C ALA A 259 -30.52 -16.72 47.20
N THR A 260 -31.36 -15.87 46.61
CA THR A 260 -32.63 -15.45 47.22
C THR A 260 -33.61 -16.62 47.33
N ARG A 261 -33.70 -17.45 46.31
CA ARG A 261 -34.52 -18.67 46.32
C ARG A 261 -34.07 -19.67 47.36
N ASP A 262 -32.77 -19.91 47.49
CA ASP A 262 -32.18 -20.84 48.46
C ASP A 262 -32.42 -20.36 49.91
N ASN A 263 -32.32 -19.04 50.15
CA ASN A 263 -32.66 -18.45 51.44
C ASN A 263 -34.16 -18.60 51.80
N ILE A 264 -35.05 -18.42 50.82
CA ILE A 264 -36.49 -18.59 51.02
C ILE A 264 -36.82 -20.06 51.33
N ILE A 265 -36.22 -20.99 50.59
CA ILE A 265 -36.39 -22.44 50.84
C ILE A 265 -35.90 -22.81 52.23
N HIS A 266 -34.72 -22.33 52.66
CA HIS A 266 -34.18 -22.58 53.99
C HIS A 266 -35.12 -22.06 55.10
N ASN A 267 -35.62 -20.84 54.95
CA ASN A 267 -36.55 -20.26 55.93
C ASN A 267 -37.89 -21.04 55.99
N ILE A 268 -38.40 -21.56 54.87
CA ILE A 268 -39.60 -22.37 54.83
C ILE A 268 -39.38 -23.69 55.59
N ILE A 269 -38.25 -24.37 55.35
CA ILE A 269 -37.90 -25.62 56.03
C ILE A 269 -37.78 -25.39 57.54
N GLU A 270 -37.13 -24.30 57.99
CA GLU A 270 -36.98 -23.96 59.39
C GLU A 270 -38.34 -23.68 60.07
N ILE A 271 -39.29 -23.08 59.36
CA ILE A 271 -40.67 -22.85 59.88
C ILE A 271 -41.44 -24.16 59.94
N GLU A 272 -41.31 -25.08 58.99
CA GLU A 272 -41.96 -26.41 59.03
C GLU A 272 -41.41 -27.26 60.20
N ASP A 273 -40.08 -27.30 60.38
CA ASP A 273 -39.43 -28.04 61.47
C ASP A 273 -39.89 -27.49 62.84
N ASN A 274 -39.92 -26.18 63.04
CA ASN A 274 -40.44 -25.56 64.25
C ASN A 274 -41.93 -25.81 64.50
N ASN A 275 -42.74 -25.96 63.48
CA ASN A 275 -44.17 -26.31 63.62
C ASN A 275 -44.39 -27.78 63.97
N ILE A 276 -43.51 -28.68 63.48
CA ILE A 276 -43.55 -30.11 63.82
C ILE A 276 -43.14 -30.31 65.31
N ASP A 277 -42.10 -29.67 65.78
CA ASP A 277 -41.65 -29.75 67.21
C ASP A 277 -42.73 -29.22 68.15
N ASN A 278 -43.43 -28.13 67.81
CA ASN A 278 -44.53 -27.61 68.62
C ASN A 278 -45.80 -28.47 68.59
N SER A 279 -45.94 -29.37 67.61
CA SER A 279 -47.07 -30.30 67.53
C SER A 279 -46.86 -31.62 68.29
N ILE A 280 -45.63 -31.94 68.70
CA ILE A 280 -45.28 -33.14 69.40
C ILE A 280 -45.32 -32.89 70.94
N ASP A 281 -45.21 -31.66 71.42
CA ASP A 281 -45.21 -31.29 72.86
C ASP A 281 -46.63 -30.94 73.41
N ASN A 282 -47.73 -31.11 72.63
CA ASN A 282 -49.13 -31.00 73.04
C ASN A 282 -49.84 -32.37 72.95
#